data_bd639918e8a101248a01c0b400b21ce6
#
_entry.id   bd639918e8a101248a01c0b400b21ce6
#
_cell.length_a   1.000
_cell.length_b   1.000
_cell.length_c   1.000
_cell.angle_alpha   90.00
_cell.angle_beta   90.00
_cell.angle_gamma   90.00
#
_symmetry.space_group_name_H-M   'P 1'
#
loop_
_entity.id
_entity.type
_entity.pdbx_description
1 polymer ?
#
loop_
_entity_poly.entity_id
_entity_poly.type
_entity_poly.pdbx_seq_one_letter_code
_entity_poly.pdbx_strand_id
1 'polypeptide(L)'
;MTITDDLDTIADMVGSHDFCLMSPISYAGKSRKSSNARFMYALAIDLDGMTERKHWDFFMEQINRGHEMLQFVWGLPRPTYLVSSGSGIHIYYVFKQPIPMFKNIVEELEKLKRRLTWQAWTQARPSLHDKVQYESLFQGFRVVGTITKDGGRCRAFRSVKRLQ
;
A
#
# COMPACT_ATOMS: atom_id res chain seq x y z
N MET A 1 -15.66 -5.82 -15.96
CA MET A 1 -14.41 -5.40 -15.26
C MET A 1 -13.26 -5.50 -16.27
N THR A 2 -12.63 -4.38 -16.57
CA THR A 2 -11.45 -4.34 -17.47
C THR A 2 -10.20 -4.60 -16.65
N ILE A 3 -9.30 -5.46 -17.13
CA ILE A 3 -7.98 -5.73 -16.55
C ILE A 3 -6.95 -5.38 -17.62
N THR A 4 -6.05 -4.47 -17.30
CA THR A 4 -5.04 -3.99 -18.25
C THR A 4 -3.73 -3.70 -17.52
N ASP A 5 -2.62 -3.77 -18.23
CA ASP A 5 -1.28 -3.28 -17.87
C ASP A 5 -0.80 -2.19 -18.85
N ASP A 6 -1.67 -1.82 -19.80
CA ASP A 6 -1.42 -0.74 -20.74
C ASP A 6 -1.46 0.62 -20.03
N LEU A 7 -0.36 1.37 -20.11
CA LEU A 7 -0.19 2.63 -19.37
C LEU A 7 -1.12 3.74 -19.87
N ASP A 8 -1.42 3.78 -21.16
CA ASP A 8 -2.32 4.79 -21.72
C ASP A 8 -3.75 4.54 -21.25
N THR A 9 -4.21 3.28 -21.29
CA THR A 9 -5.50 2.88 -20.74
C THR A 9 -5.60 3.17 -19.23
N ILE A 10 -4.53 2.95 -18.46
CA ILE A 10 -4.49 3.26 -17.02
C ILE A 10 -4.59 4.77 -16.81
N ALA A 11 -3.88 5.58 -17.62
CA ALA A 11 -3.94 7.04 -17.53
C ALA A 11 -5.35 7.57 -17.81
N ASP A 12 -6.03 7.03 -18.83
CA ASP A 12 -7.41 7.37 -19.16
C ASP A 12 -8.37 7.02 -18.03
N MET A 13 -8.22 5.82 -17.43
CA MET A 13 -9.03 5.40 -16.28
C MET A 13 -8.85 6.33 -15.07
N VAL A 14 -7.62 6.78 -14.80
CA VAL A 14 -7.35 7.74 -13.72
C VAL A 14 -8.02 9.08 -14.00
N GLY A 15 -8.03 9.52 -15.27
CA GLY A 15 -8.68 10.76 -15.71
C GLY A 15 -10.21 10.73 -15.64
N SER A 16 -10.83 9.55 -15.85
CA SER A 16 -12.29 9.39 -15.91
C SER A 16 -13.00 9.42 -14.55
N HIS A 17 -12.27 9.50 -13.45
CA HIS A 17 -12.80 9.48 -12.08
C HIS A 17 -13.42 8.15 -11.62
N ASP A 18 -13.27 7.09 -12.37
CA ASP A 18 -13.80 5.79 -12.02
C ASP A 18 -13.06 5.16 -10.84
N PHE A 19 -13.75 4.23 -10.19
CA PHE A 19 -13.15 3.41 -9.14
C PHE A 19 -12.20 2.39 -9.77
N CYS A 20 -10.89 2.59 -9.58
CA CYS A 20 -9.86 1.70 -10.10
C CYS A 20 -9.04 1.08 -8.97
N LEU A 21 -8.74 -0.20 -9.14
CA LEU A 21 -7.81 -0.94 -8.27
C LEU A 21 -6.61 -1.41 -9.07
N MET A 22 -5.43 -1.30 -8.46
CA MET A 22 -4.20 -1.91 -8.96
C MET A 22 -3.78 -3.08 -8.07
N SER A 23 -3.06 -4.02 -8.63
CA SER A 23 -2.39 -5.09 -7.90
C SER A 23 -0.89 -4.84 -7.89
N PRO A 24 -0.21 -4.95 -6.73
CA PRO A 24 1.25 -4.94 -6.68
C PRO A 24 1.87 -6.26 -7.14
N ILE A 25 1.04 -7.19 -7.62
CA ILE A 25 1.41 -8.52 -8.08
C ILE A 25 1.00 -8.68 -9.54
N SER A 26 1.88 -9.22 -10.39
CA SER A 26 1.52 -9.67 -11.74
C SER A 26 0.96 -11.08 -11.74
N TYR A 27 0.07 -11.36 -12.69
CA TYR A 27 -0.61 -12.64 -12.84
C TYR A 27 -0.46 -13.18 -14.25
N ALA A 28 -0.37 -14.50 -14.40
CA ALA A 28 -0.49 -15.12 -15.69
C ALA A 28 -1.97 -15.15 -16.14
N GLY A 29 -2.21 -14.73 -17.37
CA GLY A 29 -3.56 -14.66 -17.94
C GLY A 29 -4.42 -13.58 -17.27
N LYS A 30 -5.74 -13.72 -17.42
CA LYS A 30 -6.73 -12.71 -17.03
C LYS A 30 -7.37 -12.93 -15.65
N SER A 31 -6.79 -13.79 -14.80
CA SER A 31 -7.37 -14.15 -13.51
C SER A 31 -6.42 -13.83 -12.36
N ARG A 32 -6.91 -13.11 -11.34
CA ARG A 32 -6.18 -12.75 -10.11
C ARG A 32 -6.17 -13.86 -9.05
N LYS A 33 -6.34 -15.14 -9.44
CA LYS A 33 -6.18 -16.26 -8.51
C LYS A 33 -4.73 -16.33 -8.02
N SER A 34 -4.52 -16.67 -6.76
CA SER A 34 -3.18 -16.80 -6.15
C SER A 34 -2.28 -17.78 -6.92
N SER A 35 -2.86 -18.84 -7.49
CA SER A 35 -2.16 -19.80 -8.36
C SER A 35 -1.57 -19.19 -9.63
N ASN A 36 -2.12 -18.07 -10.08
CA ASN A 36 -1.68 -17.35 -11.27
C ASN A 36 -0.67 -16.25 -10.97
N ALA A 37 -0.40 -15.96 -9.69
CA ALA A 37 0.57 -14.95 -9.29
C ALA A 37 1.98 -15.33 -9.80
N ARG A 38 2.72 -14.34 -10.31
CA ARG A 38 4.06 -14.54 -10.87
C ARG A 38 5.10 -13.75 -10.12
N PHE A 39 4.95 -12.45 -10.02
CA PHE A 39 5.92 -11.58 -9.37
C PHE A 39 5.23 -10.52 -8.52
N MET A 40 5.82 -10.23 -7.37
CA MET A 40 5.44 -9.10 -6.52
C MET A 40 6.44 -7.95 -6.73
N TYR A 41 5.93 -6.76 -7.02
CA TYR A 41 6.71 -5.54 -7.27
C TYR A 41 6.78 -4.63 -6.05
N ALA A 42 5.77 -4.72 -5.19
CA ALA A 42 5.73 -3.97 -3.94
C ALA A 42 4.97 -4.73 -2.87
N LEU A 43 5.43 -4.63 -1.62
CA LEU A 43 4.62 -4.98 -0.47
C LEU A 43 3.79 -3.77 -0.07
N ALA A 44 2.48 -3.93 -0.04
CA ALA A 44 1.56 -2.87 0.34
C ALA A 44 0.73 -3.26 1.55
N ILE A 45 0.54 -2.29 2.45
CA ILE A 45 -0.24 -2.43 3.68
C ILE A 45 -1.35 -1.40 3.63
N ASP A 46 -2.57 -1.80 3.98
CA ASP A 46 -3.72 -0.90 4.14
C ASP A 46 -4.01 -0.73 5.63
N LEU A 47 -4.06 0.52 6.07
CA LEU A 47 -4.43 0.91 7.42
C LEU A 47 -5.74 1.69 7.34
N ASP A 48 -6.85 0.98 7.37
CA ASP A 48 -8.16 1.58 7.46
C ASP A 48 -8.36 2.34 8.78
N GLY A 49 -9.23 3.35 8.74
CA GLY A 49 -9.57 4.13 9.93
C GLY A 49 -8.63 5.28 10.25
N MET A 50 -7.69 5.57 9.37
CA MET A 50 -6.78 6.72 9.47
C MET A 50 -7.37 7.97 8.80
N THR A 51 -8.59 8.31 9.17
CA THR A 51 -9.35 9.43 8.56
C THR A 51 -9.06 10.77 9.22
N GLU A 52 -8.57 10.77 10.45
CA GLU A 52 -8.29 12.01 11.15
C GLU A 52 -6.97 12.62 10.68
N ARG A 53 -6.99 13.92 10.43
CA ARG A 53 -5.81 14.69 10.00
C ARG A 53 -4.59 14.47 10.91
N LYS A 54 -4.79 14.34 12.22
CA LYS A 54 -3.71 14.08 13.18
C LYS A 54 -2.92 12.80 12.90
N HIS A 55 -3.59 11.73 12.42
CA HIS A 55 -2.91 10.48 12.06
C HIS A 55 -2.01 10.68 10.84
N TRP A 56 -2.53 11.40 9.84
CA TRP A 56 -1.79 11.72 8.64
C TRP A 56 -0.60 12.63 8.93
N ASP A 57 -0.82 13.70 9.68
CA ASP A 57 0.22 14.65 10.07
C ASP A 57 1.32 13.93 10.87
N PHE A 58 0.97 13.00 11.75
CA PHE A 58 1.91 12.17 12.49
C PHE A 58 2.78 11.30 11.55
N PHE A 59 2.17 10.61 10.59
CA PHE A 59 2.93 9.82 9.61
C PHE A 59 3.87 10.68 8.78
N MET A 60 3.40 11.82 8.30
CA MET A 60 4.20 12.73 7.50
C MET A 60 5.36 13.32 8.32
N GLU A 61 5.12 13.65 9.56
CA GLU A 61 6.16 14.12 10.47
C GLU A 61 7.25 13.06 10.67
N GLN A 62 6.88 11.81 10.92
CA GLN A 62 7.83 10.71 11.09
C GLN A 62 8.67 10.49 9.81
N ILE A 63 8.07 10.60 8.63
CA ILE A 63 8.79 10.50 7.36
C ILE A 63 9.78 11.66 7.21
N ASN A 64 9.38 12.87 7.54
CA ASN A 64 10.20 14.07 7.41
C ASN A 64 11.38 14.10 8.41
N ARG A 65 11.20 13.54 9.59
CA ARG A 65 12.27 13.41 10.60
C ARG A 65 13.40 12.47 10.19
N GLY A 66 13.19 11.64 9.19
CA GLY A 66 14.19 10.78 8.60
C GLY A 66 14.11 9.31 9.00
N HIS A 67 14.92 8.52 8.34
CA HIS A 67 14.87 7.06 8.35
C HIS A 67 15.09 6.46 9.75
N GLU A 68 16.04 7.00 10.50
CA GLU A 68 16.44 6.45 11.81
C GLU A 68 15.32 6.59 12.84
N MET A 69 14.63 7.69 12.83
CA MET A 69 13.48 7.92 13.73
C MET A 69 12.32 6.99 13.43
N LEU A 70 12.03 6.70 12.16
CA LEU A 70 10.99 5.76 11.75
C LEU A 70 11.30 4.34 12.21
N GLN A 71 12.54 3.89 12.09
CA GLN A 71 12.95 2.58 12.58
C GLN A 71 12.87 2.47 14.11
N PHE A 72 13.32 3.48 14.83
CA PHE A 72 13.31 3.47 16.29
C PHE A 72 11.90 3.58 16.88
N VAL A 73 11.08 4.46 16.33
CA VAL A 73 9.74 4.73 16.89
C VAL A 73 8.73 3.68 16.44
N TRP A 74 8.88 3.13 15.22
CA TRP A 74 7.86 2.30 14.60
C TRP A 74 8.29 0.84 14.39
N GLY A 75 9.58 0.56 14.44
CA GLY A 75 10.11 -0.73 14.03
C GLY A 75 9.78 -1.07 12.56
N LEU A 76 9.39 -0.07 11.78
CA LEU A 76 9.03 -0.20 10.38
C LEU A 76 10.15 0.29 9.49
N PRO A 77 10.43 -0.41 8.39
CA PRO A 77 11.31 0.13 7.34
C PRO A 77 10.70 1.42 6.79
N ARG A 78 11.56 2.26 6.22
CA ARG A 78 11.08 3.48 5.56
C ARG A 78 10.25 3.11 4.33
N PRO A 79 8.98 3.56 4.22
CA PRO A 79 8.16 3.29 3.05
C PRO A 79 8.68 4.06 1.82
N THR A 80 8.47 3.49 0.63
CA THR A 80 8.74 4.18 -0.62
C THR A 80 7.68 5.25 -0.89
N TYR A 81 6.41 4.89 -0.65
CA TYR A 81 5.27 5.78 -0.82
C TYR A 81 4.27 5.61 0.32
N LEU A 82 3.61 6.70 0.69
CA LEU A 82 2.34 6.71 1.41
C LEU A 82 1.25 7.19 0.47
N VAL A 83 0.08 6.57 0.56
CA VAL A 83 -1.07 6.91 -0.27
C VAL A 83 -2.27 7.15 0.63
N SER A 84 -2.87 8.34 0.54
CA SER A 84 -4.16 8.62 1.16
C SER A 84 -5.26 8.02 0.29
N SER A 85 -6.01 7.06 0.83
CA SER A 85 -7.10 6.39 0.13
C SER A 85 -8.49 6.97 0.44
N GLY A 86 -8.53 8.04 1.23
CA GLY A 86 -9.75 8.66 1.77
C GLY A 86 -10.10 8.10 3.14
N SER A 87 -10.41 6.82 3.25
CA SER A 87 -10.73 6.15 4.52
C SER A 87 -9.52 5.64 5.30
N GLY A 88 -8.31 5.73 4.73
CA GLY A 88 -7.11 5.19 5.34
C GLY A 88 -5.83 5.61 4.64
N ILE A 89 -4.75 4.93 5.02
CA ILE A 89 -3.40 5.13 4.48
C ILE A 89 -2.88 3.79 3.96
N HIS A 90 -2.45 3.77 2.68
CA HIS A 90 -1.67 2.66 2.16
C HIS A 90 -0.18 2.95 2.31
N ILE A 91 0.57 1.99 2.80
CA ILE A 91 2.03 2.05 2.93
C ILE A 91 2.64 1.13 1.88
N TYR A 92 3.50 1.66 1.01
CA TYR A 92 4.14 0.91 -0.07
C TYR A 92 5.64 0.78 0.14
N TYR A 93 6.13 -0.46 0.04
CA TYR A 93 7.54 -0.83 -0.05
C TYR A 93 7.82 -1.40 -1.42
N VAL A 94 8.31 -0.58 -2.34
CA VAL A 94 8.63 -0.99 -3.70
C VAL A 94 9.97 -1.71 -3.70
N PHE A 95 10.03 -2.89 -4.30
CA PHE A 95 11.23 -3.69 -4.39
C PHE A 95 12.13 -3.21 -5.54
N LYS A 96 13.45 -3.31 -5.36
CA LYS A 96 14.41 -3.04 -6.44
C LYS A 96 14.29 -4.03 -7.59
N GLN A 97 13.97 -5.27 -7.27
CA GLN A 97 13.70 -6.35 -8.21
C GLN A 97 12.42 -7.08 -7.81
N PRO A 98 11.59 -7.50 -8.77
CA PRO A 98 10.39 -8.25 -8.49
C PRO A 98 10.70 -9.56 -7.77
N ILE A 99 9.88 -9.91 -6.78
CA ILE A 99 10.02 -11.15 -6.02
C ILE A 99 9.16 -12.24 -6.68
N PRO A 100 9.73 -13.40 -7.08
CA PRO A 100 8.95 -14.49 -7.65
C PRO A 100 8.00 -15.10 -6.61
N MET A 101 6.75 -15.36 -7.00
CA MET A 101 5.68 -15.81 -6.12
C MET A 101 5.63 -17.33 -6.01
N PHE A 102 6.74 -17.96 -5.60
CA PHE A 102 6.74 -19.38 -5.24
C PHE A 102 6.02 -19.60 -3.91
N LYS A 103 5.44 -20.77 -3.70
CA LYS A 103 4.60 -21.06 -2.53
C LYS A 103 5.28 -20.73 -1.19
N ASN A 104 6.51 -21.17 -1.01
CA ASN A 104 7.31 -20.88 0.20
C ASN A 104 7.58 -19.38 0.37
N ILE A 105 7.80 -18.65 -0.72
CA ILE A 105 8.01 -17.20 -0.69
C ILE A 105 6.71 -16.47 -0.34
N VAL A 106 5.57 -16.90 -0.89
CA VAL A 106 4.25 -16.36 -0.55
C VAL A 106 3.99 -16.48 0.95
N GLU A 107 4.25 -17.66 1.54
CA GLU A 107 4.05 -17.88 2.97
C GLU A 107 4.90 -16.93 3.84
N GLU A 108 6.15 -16.69 3.46
CA GLU A 108 7.02 -15.75 4.18
C GLU A 108 6.60 -14.28 3.98
N LEU A 109 6.16 -13.91 2.79
CA LEU A 109 5.64 -12.56 2.51
C LEU A 109 4.33 -12.28 3.25
N GLU A 110 3.46 -13.27 3.41
CA GLU A 110 2.24 -13.14 4.21
C GLU A 110 2.57 -12.93 5.69
N LYS A 111 3.51 -13.68 6.24
CA LYS A 111 4.00 -13.49 7.61
C LYS A 111 4.61 -12.10 7.80
N LEU A 112 5.45 -11.66 6.85
CA LEU A 112 6.06 -10.33 6.86
C LEU A 112 5.01 -9.23 6.80
N LYS A 113 4.07 -9.31 5.84
CA LYS A 113 2.97 -8.35 5.72
C LYS A 113 2.17 -8.26 7.02
N ARG A 114 1.79 -9.40 7.59
CA ARG A 114 1.03 -9.47 8.84
C ARG A 114 1.78 -8.80 10.00
N ARG A 115 3.07 -9.05 10.14
CA ARG A 115 3.92 -8.43 11.17
C ARG A 115 4.03 -6.92 10.99
N LEU A 116 4.28 -6.45 9.77
CA LEU A 116 4.38 -5.02 9.48
C LEU A 116 3.02 -4.32 9.67
N THR A 117 1.91 -4.95 9.27
CA THR A 117 0.55 -4.43 9.52
C THR A 117 0.31 -4.26 11.01
N TRP A 118 0.63 -5.26 11.82
CA TRP A 118 0.47 -5.18 13.28
C TRP A 118 1.31 -4.07 13.89
N GLN A 119 2.57 -3.95 13.48
CA GLN A 119 3.47 -2.90 13.96
C GLN A 119 2.96 -1.51 13.59
N ALA A 120 2.57 -1.30 12.33
CA ALA A 120 2.05 -0.02 11.86
C ALA A 120 0.75 0.34 12.60
N TRP A 121 -0.17 -0.60 12.73
CA TRP A 121 -1.45 -0.41 13.42
C TRP A 121 -1.27 -0.08 14.90
N THR A 122 -0.39 -0.81 15.60
CA THR A 122 -0.13 -0.61 17.04
C THR A 122 0.42 0.78 17.33
N GLN A 123 1.27 1.30 16.45
CA GLN A 123 1.87 2.61 16.60
C GLN A 123 0.92 3.76 16.24
N ALA A 124 0.17 3.58 15.18
CA ALA A 124 -0.76 4.59 14.69
C ALA A 124 -2.04 4.71 15.53
N ARG A 125 -2.42 3.63 16.21
CA ARG A 125 -3.64 3.53 17.01
C ARG A 125 -4.84 4.13 16.29
N PRO A 126 -5.27 3.53 15.16
CA PRO A 126 -6.43 4.03 14.41
C PRO A 126 -7.64 4.10 15.33
N SER A 127 -8.36 5.20 15.26
CA SER A 127 -9.49 5.47 16.15
C SER A 127 -10.75 4.63 15.83
N LEU A 128 -10.78 3.98 14.67
CA LEU A 128 -11.99 3.30 14.18
C LEU A 128 -12.06 1.80 14.45
N HIS A 129 -10.95 1.18 14.86
CA HIS A 129 -10.94 -0.26 15.07
C HIS A 129 -10.17 -0.65 16.33
N ASP A 130 -10.84 -1.36 17.22
CA ASP A 130 -10.23 -1.91 18.45
C ASP A 130 -9.25 -3.05 18.16
N LYS A 131 -9.29 -3.60 16.94
CA LYS A 131 -8.47 -4.73 16.51
C LYS A 131 -7.82 -4.47 15.16
N VAL A 132 -6.57 -4.92 15.03
CA VAL A 132 -5.85 -4.91 13.76
C VAL A 132 -6.58 -5.74 12.71
N GLN A 133 -6.76 -5.18 11.53
CA GLN A 133 -7.30 -5.88 10.37
C GLN A 133 -6.15 -6.35 9.47
N TYR A 134 -6.16 -7.65 9.18
CA TYR A 134 -5.17 -8.25 8.30
C TYR A 134 -5.81 -8.57 6.97
N GLU A 135 -5.23 -8.05 5.92
CA GLU A 135 -5.69 -8.27 4.58
C GLU A 135 -4.75 -9.20 3.81
N SER A 136 -5.32 -9.91 2.83
CA SER A 136 -4.59 -10.83 1.98
C SER A 136 -3.41 -10.15 1.28
N LEU A 137 -2.34 -10.90 1.05
CA LEU A 137 -1.23 -10.48 0.20
C LEU A 137 -1.69 -10.10 -1.23
N PHE A 138 -2.75 -10.73 -1.70
CA PHE A 138 -3.34 -10.57 -3.04
C PHE A 138 -4.39 -9.47 -3.14
N GLN A 139 -4.53 -8.66 -2.11
CA GLN A 139 -5.44 -7.52 -2.09
C GLN A 139 -5.14 -6.53 -3.22
N GLY A 140 -6.21 -5.92 -3.75
CA GLY A 140 -6.10 -4.77 -4.65
C GLY A 140 -6.09 -3.46 -3.88
N PHE A 141 -5.35 -2.50 -4.39
CA PHE A 141 -5.22 -1.16 -3.83
C PHE A 141 -5.79 -0.13 -4.78
N ARG A 142 -6.35 0.93 -4.23
CA ARG A 142 -6.89 2.02 -5.03
C ARG A 142 -5.78 2.71 -5.83
N VAL A 143 -6.04 2.94 -7.11
CA VAL A 143 -5.11 3.66 -7.99
C VAL A 143 -5.04 5.13 -7.58
N VAL A 144 -3.82 5.67 -7.50
CA VAL A 144 -3.58 7.09 -7.23
C VAL A 144 -4.22 7.95 -8.31
N GLY A 145 -4.91 9.02 -7.89
CA GLY A 145 -5.63 9.93 -8.79
C GLY A 145 -7.11 9.61 -8.95
N THR A 146 -7.57 8.39 -8.62
CA THR A 146 -8.99 8.02 -8.69
C THR A 146 -9.77 8.53 -7.49
N ILE A 147 -11.10 8.55 -7.61
CA ILE A 147 -12.01 9.04 -6.57
C ILE A 147 -12.02 8.10 -5.37
N THR A 148 -11.99 8.67 -4.19
CA THR A 148 -12.16 7.98 -2.91
C THR A 148 -13.65 7.83 -2.56
N LYS A 149 -14.00 6.98 -1.59
CA LYS A 149 -15.40 6.76 -1.18
C LYS A 149 -16.10 8.01 -0.66
N ASP A 150 -15.34 8.95 -0.12
CA ASP A 150 -15.80 10.23 0.40
C ASP A 150 -15.80 11.37 -0.63
N GLY A 151 -15.58 11.05 -1.91
CA GLY A 151 -15.58 12.00 -3.03
C GLY A 151 -14.28 12.77 -3.22
N GLY A 152 -13.27 12.54 -2.37
CA GLY A 152 -11.92 13.08 -2.56
C GLY A 152 -11.13 12.35 -3.65
N ARG A 153 -9.83 12.63 -3.74
CA ARG A 153 -8.92 11.91 -4.64
C ARG A 153 -7.84 11.17 -3.86
N CYS A 154 -7.56 9.97 -4.31
CA CYS A 154 -6.43 9.18 -3.83
C CYS A 154 -5.12 9.89 -4.17
N ARG A 155 -4.27 10.18 -3.19
CA ARG A 155 -3.04 10.95 -3.35
C ARG A 155 -1.84 10.19 -2.81
N ALA A 156 -0.76 10.16 -3.60
CA ALA A 156 0.51 9.58 -3.19
C ALA A 156 1.49 10.64 -2.72
N PHE A 157 2.25 10.28 -1.69
CA PHE A 157 3.35 11.07 -1.13
C PHE A 157 4.61 10.22 -1.15
N ARG A 158 5.64 10.70 -1.84
CA ARG A 158 6.93 10.02 -1.87
C ARG A 158 7.72 10.35 -0.62
N SER A 159 8.22 9.32 0.04
CA SER A 159 9.18 9.48 1.13
C SER A 159 10.54 9.91 0.57
N VAL A 160 10.75 11.21 0.34
CA VAL A 160 11.99 11.71 -0.25
C VAL A 160 13.02 12.04 0.82
N LYS A 161 14.06 11.20 0.93
CA LYS A 161 15.47 11.66 0.82
C LYS A 161 16.15 10.69 -0.12
N ARG A 162 16.62 11.20 -1.27
CA ARG A 162 17.66 10.48 -2.03
C ARG A 162 18.81 10.25 -1.06
N LEU A 163 19.18 9.01 -0.85
CA LEU A 163 20.50 8.69 -0.33
C LEU A 163 21.48 9.30 -1.32
N GLN A 164 22.21 10.30 -0.87
CA GLN A 164 23.47 10.68 -1.49
C GLN A 164 24.47 9.55 -1.30
#